data_cf2fc20257c7b23442359acd6342d05f
#
_entry.id   cf2fc20257c7b23442359acd6342d05f
#
_cell.length_a   1.000
_cell.length_b   1.000
_cell.length_c   1.000
_cell.angle_alpha   90.00
_cell.angle_beta   90.00
_cell.angle_gamma   90.00
#
_symmetry.space_group_name_H-M   'P 1'
#
loop_
_entity.id
_entity.type
_entity.pdbx_description
1 polymer ?
#
loop_
_entity_poly.entity_id
_entity_poly.type
_entity_poly.pdbx_seq_one_letter_code
_entity_poly.pdbx_strand_id
1 'polypeptide(L)'
;ASVHRERCTALYGVPTMFIAELNLPMFDMFDLTCLRTGIMAGSLCPIELMRQVSEKMYMTITSVYGLTETSPGMTQTTVEDSFEKRCTTVGRDYPFVEVQVIDPETGEICPPGVQGEMCCRGFNVMKGYYKNPQATAEVIDKNGFLHSGDLGIKDDDGYYRITGRIKDMII
;
A
#
# COMPACT_ATOMS: atom_id res chain seq x y z
N ALA A 1 -1.98 19.00 15.82
CA ALA A 1 -2.90 20.12 16.12
C ALA A 1 -4.31 19.87 15.58
N SER A 2 -4.49 19.66 14.25
CA SER A 2 -5.82 19.48 13.64
C SER A 2 -6.59 18.29 14.20
N VAL A 3 -5.96 17.12 14.35
CA VAL A 3 -6.57 15.92 14.96
C VAL A 3 -7.14 16.23 16.35
N HIS A 4 -6.35 16.89 17.21
CA HIS A 4 -6.78 17.28 18.56
C HIS A 4 -7.98 18.24 18.52
N ARG A 5 -7.90 19.29 17.70
CA ARG A 5 -8.92 20.35 17.64
C ARG A 5 -10.22 19.85 17.01
N GLU A 6 -10.12 19.13 15.89
CA GLU A 6 -11.28 18.68 15.11
C GLU A 6 -11.77 17.27 15.52
N ARG A 7 -11.10 16.64 16.50
CA ARG A 7 -11.44 15.28 16.98
C ARG A 7 -11.50 14.26 15.85
N CYS A 8 -10.52 14.32 14.93
CA CYS A 8 -10.44 13.38 13.82
C CYS A 8 -10.29 11.95 14.33
N THR A 9 -11.01 11.01 13.71
CA THR A 9 -11.01 9.60 14.11
C THR A 9 -10.07 8.72 13.29
N ALA A 10 -9.50 9.26 12.21
CA ALA A 10 -8.55 8.58 11.35
C ALA A 10 -7.45 9.54 10.87
N LEU A 11 -6.25 9.01 10.66
CA LEU A 11 -5.11 9.76 10.14
C LEU A 11 -4.38 8.94 9.07
N TYR A 12 -4.13 9.55 7.92
CA TYR A 12 -3.46 8.93 6.79
C TYR A 12 -2.16 9.66 6.50
N GLY A 13 -1.10 8.91 6.19
CA GLY A 13 0.18 9.51 5.89
C GLY A 13 1.20 8.53 5.32
N VAL A 14 2.34 9.08 4.97
CA VAL A 14 3.54 8.31 4.65
C VAL A 14 4.42 8.17 5.90
N PRO A 15 5.34 7.18 5.97
CA PRO A 15 6.18 6.97 7.15
C PRO A 15 6.88 8.24 7.65
N THR A 16 7.42 9.06 6.74
CA THR A 16 8.12 10.30 7.10
C THR A 16 7.22 11.33 7.79
N MET A 17 5.92 11.37 7.47
CA MET A 17 4.95 12.25 8.16
C MET A 17 4.76 11.79 9.61
N PHE A 18 4.54 10.51 9.85
CA PHE A 18 4.41 9.97 11.20
C PHE A 18 5.67 10.14 12.03
N ILE A 19 6.86 9.97 11.43
CA ILE A 19 8.14 10.26 12.10
C ILE A 19 8.19 11.73 12.51
N ALA A 20 7.85 12.64 11.61
CA ALA A 20 7.87 14.08 11.93
C ALA A 20 6.87 14.44 13.04
N GLU A 21 5.66 13.87 13.01
CA GLU A 21 4.63 14.09 14.03
C GLU A 21 5.06 13.57 15.41
N LEU A 22 5.59 12.34 15.48
CA LEU A 22 6.05 11.73 16.74
C LEU A 22 7.24 12.46 17.35
N ASN A 23 8.05 13.14 16.54
CA ASN A 23 9.20 13.92 16.97
C ASN A 23 8.89 15.40 17.28
N LEU A 24 7.64 15.83 17.20
CA LEU A 24 7.28 17.20 17.58
C LEU A 24 7.56 17.44 19.06
N PRO A 25 8.28 18.51 19.44
CA PRO A 25 8.56 18.82 20.85
C PRO A 25 7.30 18.95 21.72
N MET A 26 6.16 19.27 21.10
CA MET A 26 4.87 19.48 21.77
C MET A 26 3.92 18.29 21.53
N PHE A 27 4.41 17.13 21.10
CA PHE A 27 3.57 15.98 20.76
C PHE A 27 2.62 15.60 21.91
N ASP A 28 3.15 15.51 23.13
CA ASP A 28 2.40 15.09 24.32
C ASP A 28 1.34 16.11 24.79
N MET A 29 1.32 17.31 24.20
CA MET A 29 0.28 18.32 24.47
C MET A 29 -1.02 18.07 23.68
N PHE A 30 -0.99 17.16 22.70
CA PHE A 30 -2.16 16.88 21.88
C PHE A 30 -2.89 15.62 22.38
N ASP A 31 -4.18 15.77 22.65
CA ASP A 31 -5.06 14.64 22.90
C ASP A 31 -5.41 13.97 21.56
N LEU A 32 -4.86 12.78 21.34
CA LEU A 32 -5.06 11.97 20.14
C LEU A 32 -5.97 10.77 20.41
N THR A 33 -6.60 10.66 21.58
CA THR A 33 -7.45 9.52 21.97
C THR A 33 -8.71 9.36 21.11
N CYS A 34 -9.04 10.34 20.29
CA CYS A 34 -10.10 10.25 19.30
C CYS A 34 -9.74 9.39 18.06
N LEU A 35 -8.43 9.20 17.81
CA LEU A 35 -7.97 8.35 16.72
C LEU A 35 -8.30 6.89 17.02
N ARG A 36 -8.73 6.16 16.02
CA ARG A 36 -9.01 4.71 16.10
C ARG A 36 -8.36 3.91 14.98
N THR A 37 -8.13 4.53 13.83
CA THR A 37 -7.55 3.87 12.65
C THR A 37 -6.77 4.84 11.79
N GLY A 38 -5.97 4.31 10.86
CA GLY A 38 -5.25 5.10 9.87
C GLY A 38 -4.56 4.24 8.83
N ILE A 39 -3.97 4.91 7.86
CA ILE A 39 -3.22 4.28 6.77
C ILE A 39 -1.80 4.82 6.77
N MET A 40 -0.83 3.91 6.69
CA MET A 40 0.56 4.22 6.37
C MET A 40 0.90 3.58 5.03
N ALA A 41 1.25 4.39 4.04
CA ALA A 41 1.46 3.94 2.67
C ALA A 41 2.50 4.79 1.93
N GLY A 42 2.74 4.50 0.64
CA GLY A 42 3.63 5.27 -0.24
C GLY A 42 5.11 4.88 -0.17
N SER A 43 5.51 4.08 0.79
CA SER A 43 6.81 3.44 0.90
C SER A 43 6.76 2.27 1.88
N LEU A 44 7.87 1.55 2.04
CA LEU A 44 7.96 0.50 3.05
C LEU A 44 7.66 1.07 4.45
N CYS A 45 6.75 0.43 5.18
CA CYS A 45 6.33 0.86 6.52
C CYS A 45 7.19 0.17 7.59
N PRO A 46 8.10 0.89 8.28
CA PRO A 46 8.95 0.29 9.31
C PRO A 46 8.12 -0.22 10.48
N ILE A 47 8.36 -1.47 10.90
CA ILE A 47 7.62 -2.14 11.97
C ILE A 47 7.63 -1.32 13.27
N GLU A 48 8.81 -0.81 13.64
CA GLU A 48 8.95 -0.02 14.87
C GLU A 48 8.15 1.29 14.81
N LEU A 49 8.11 1.95 13.64
CA LEU A 49 7.28 3.14 13.46
C LEU A 49 5.80 2.82 13.61
N MET A 50 5.33 1.74 12.99
CA MET A 50 3.93 1.29 13.13
C MET A 50 3.57 0.97 14.59
N ARG A 51 4.52 0.40 15.35
CA ARG A 51 4.36 0.17 16.79
C ARG A 51 4.20 1.47 17.55
N GLN A 52 5.11 2.43 17.35
CA GLN A 52 5.06 3.74 18.01
C GLN A 52 3.79 4.52 17.68
N VAL A 53 3.35 4.47 16.42
CA VAL A 53 2.07 5.09 16.01
C VAL A 53 0.90 4.44 16.74
N SER A 54 0.86 3.11 16.80
CA SER A 54 -0.22 2.40 17.49
C SER A 54 -0.25 2.71 18.99
N GLU A 55 0.90 2.78 19.65
CA GLU A 55 1.01 3.02 21.08
C GLU A 55 0.79 4.49 21.47
N LYS A 56 1.42 5.43 20.76
CA LYS A 56 1.42 6.85 21.11
C LYS A 56 0.27 7.64 20.50
N MET A 57 -0.28 7.18 19.37
CA MET A 57 -1.40 7.83 18.69
C MET A 57 -2.72 7.09 18.89
N TYR A 58 -2.75 5.97 19.62
CA TYR A 58 -3.94 5.22 20.00
C TYR A 58 -4.75 4.69 18.82
N MET A 59 -4.11 4.38 17.70
CA MET A 59 -4.84 3.94 16.52
C MET A 59 -4.31 2.63 15.93
N THR A 60 -5.22 1.84 15.34
CA THR A 60 -4.85 0.69 14.54
C THR A 60 -4.48 1.14 13.15
N ILE A 61 -3.17 1.15 12.86
CA ILE A 61 -2.63 1.53 11.56
C ILE A 61 -2.64 0.35 10.59
N THR A 62 -3.01 0.59 9.33
CA THR A 62 -3.01 -0.40 8.25
C THR A 62 -2.04 0.00 7.15
N SER A 63 -1.55 -0.98 6.39
CA SER A 63 -0.71 -0.77 5.22
C SER A 63 -1.55 -0.84 3.95
N VAL A 64 -1.27 0.04 3.00
CA VAL A 64 -1.89 0.06 1.67
C VAL A 64 -0.79 0.10 0.62
N TYR A 65 -0.97 -0.68 -0.44
CA TYR A 65 -0.13 -0.62 -1.62
C TYR A 65 -0.97 -0.27 -2.86
N GLY A 66 -0.37 0.55 -3.70
CA GLY A 66 -0.91 0.94 -5.00
C GLY A 66 -0.19 2.15 -5.57
N LEU A 67 -0.70 2.65 -6.67
CA LEU A 67 -0.14 3.70 -7.50
C LEU A 67 -1.21 4.76 -7.75
N THR A 68 -0.81 5.93 -8.23
CA THR A 68 -1.74 6.95 -8.75
C THR A 68 -2.65 6.36 -9.83
N GLU A 69 -2.10 5.51 -10.66
CA GLU A 69 -2.75 4.79 -11.75
C GLU A 69 -3.81 3.78 -11.28
N THR A 70 -3.83 3.45 -9.97
CA THR A 70 -4.82 2.53 -9.36
C THR A 70 -5.73 3.22 -8.32
N SER A 71 -5.82 4.53 -8.30
CA SER A 71 -6.76 5.42 -7.58
C SER A 71 -6.90 5.24 -6.05
N PRO A 72 -5.88 5.24 -5.25
CA PRO A 72 -4.48 4.86 -5.38
C PRO A 72 -4.17 3.44 -4.89
N GLY A 73 -5.17 2.63 -4.54
CA GLY A 73 -4.97 1.36 -3.86
C GLY A 73 -5.25 0.13 -4.73
N MET A 74 -4.44 -0.90 -4.54
CA MET A 74 -4.62 -2.25 -5.10
C MET A 74 -4.92 -3.25 -3.99
N THR A 75 -4.13 -3.17 -2.91
CA THR A 75 -4.23 -4.07 -1.76
C THR A 75 -4.17 -3.30 -0.45
N GLN A 76 -4.73 -3.87 0.61
CA GLN A 76 -4.71 -3.29 1.95
C GLN A 76 -4.77 -4.37 3.01
N THR A 77 -4.07 -4.16 4.13
CA THR A 77 -4.33 -4.87 5.38
C THR A 77 -5.56 -4.29 6.07
N THR A 78 -6.24 -5.09 6.88
CA THR A 78 -7.41 -4.67 7.65
C THR A 78 -7.06 -4.41 9.12
N VAL A 79 -7.99 -3.82 9.86
CA VAL A 79 -7.81 -3.61 11.31
C VAL A 79 -7.92 -4.92 12.10
N GLU A 80 -8.55 -5.94 11.52
CA GLU A 80 -8.69 -7.29 12.07
C GLU A 80 -7.43 -8.14 11.87
N ASP A 81 -6.55 -7.75 10.94
CA ASP A 81 -5.29 -8.46 10.71
C ASP A 81 -4.36 -8.32 11.93
N SER A 82 -3.59 -9.35 12.20
CA SER A 82 -2.57 -9.29 13.25
C SER A 82 -1.58 -8.14 13.00
N PHE A 83 -0.98 -7.62 14.07
CA PHE A 83 0.04 -6.58 13.95
C PHE A 83 1.17 -7.00 13.00
N GLU A 84 1.58 -8.27 13.07
CA GLU A 84 2.60 -8.84 12.19
C GLU A 84 2.20 -8.75 10.71
N LYS A 85 0.99 -9.22 10.34
CA LYS A 85 0.50 -9.14 8.95
C LYS A 85 0.42 -7.69 8.46
N ARG A 86 -0.04 -6.75 9.31
CA ARG A 86 -0.10 -5.32 8.96
C ARG A 86 1.28 -4.68 8.71
N CYS A 87 2.33 -5.18 9.38
CA CYS A 87 3.69 -4.67 9.26
C CYS A 87 4.51 -5.34 8.16
N THR A 88 4.24 -6.62 7.86
CA THR A 88 5.09 -7.43 6.97
C THR A 88 4.49 -7.64 5.60
N THR A 89 3.24 -7.25 5.39
CA THR A 89 2.52 -7.39 4.12
C THR A 89 1.87 -6.07 3.71
N VAL A 90 1.42 -6.00 2.47
CA VAL A 90 0.58 -4.91 1.97
C VAL A 90 -0.90 -5.33 1.85
N GLY A 91 -1.27 -6.42 2.53
CA GLY A 91 -2.64 -6.91 2.61
C GLY A 91 -3.08 -7.76 1.45
N ARG A 92 -4.40 -7.79 1.24
CA ARG A 92 -5.12 -8.54 0.22
C ARG A 92 -5.78 -7.59 -0.78
N ASP A 93 -6.29 -8.14 -1.87
CA ASP A 93 -7.03 -7.40 -2.90
C ASP A 93 -8.19 -6.60 -2.28
N TYR A 94 -8.42 -5.41 -2.79
CA TYR A 94 -9.68 -4.70 -2.53
C TYR A 94 -10.88 -5.48 -3.12
N PRO A 95 -12.06 -5.36 -2.53
CA PRO A 95 -13.28 -5.90 -3.12
C PRO A 95 -13.44 -5.42 -4.57
N PHE A 96 -13.72 -6.34 -5.50
CA PHE A 96 -13.90 -6.09 -6.94
C PHE A 96 -12.66 -5.58 -7.67
N VAL A 97 -11.49 -5.72 -7.06
CA VAL A 97 -10.19 -5.50 -7.68
C VAL A 97 -9.48 -6.85 -7.78
N GLU A 98 -8.94 -7.15 -8.92
CA GLU A 98 -8.16 -8.36 -9.15
C GLU A 98 -6.68 -8.00 -9.17
N VAL A 99 -5.89 -8.61 -8.31
CA VAL A 99 -4.44 -8.45 -8.29
C VAL A 99 -3.77 -9.78 -8.59
N GLN A 100 -2.84 -9.76 -9.51
CA GLN A 100 -2.05 -10.92 -9.92
C GLN A 100 -0.57 -10.62 -9.78
N VAL A 101 0.21 -11.65 -9.48
CA VAL A 101 1.67 -11.64 -9.59
C VAL A 101 2.01 -12.37 -10.87
N ILE A 102 2.60 -11.68 -11.84
CA ILE A 102 2.85 -12.19 -13.20
C ILE A 102 4.35 -12.22 -13.43
N ASP A 103 4.84 -13.33 -13.99
CA ASP A 103 6.22 -13.45 -14.44
C ASP A 103 6.43 -12.48 -15.62
N PRO A 104 7.34 -11.49 -15.49
CA PRO A 104 7.53 -10.48 -16.53
C PRO A 104 8.16 -11.01 -17.82
N GLU A 105 8.75 -12.22 -17.82
CA GLU A 105 9.36 -12.83 -19.00
C GLU A 105 8.34 -13.70 -19.76
N THR A 106 7.55 -14.50 -19.05
CA THR A 106 6.63 -15.46 -19.64
C THR A 106 5.20 -14.95 -19.77
N GLY A 107 4.81 -13.97 -18.95
CA GLY A 107 3.44 -13.46 -18.84
C GLY A 107 2.50 -14.42 -18.10
N GLU A 108 3.02 -15.46 -17.46
CA GLU A 108 2.23 -16.43 -16.71
C GLU A 108 2.03 -15.97 -15.26
N ILE A 109 0.93 -16.41 -14.64
CA ILE A 109 0.64 -16.12 -13.24
C ILE A 109 1.60 -16.94 -12.36
N CYS A 110 2.33 -16.26 -11.48
CA CYS A 110 3.22 -16.90 -10.53
C CYS A 110 2.44 -17.65 -9.44
N PRO A 111 2.86 -18.87 -9.08
CA PRO A 111 2.32 -19.57 -7.92
C PRO A 111 2.67 -18.84 -6.60
N PRO A 112 1.96 -19.13 -5.50
CA PRO A 112 2.27 -18.55 -4.19
C PRO A 112 3.75 -18.72 -3.82
N GLY A 113 4.32 -17.65 -3.24
CA GLY A 113 5.72 -17.60 -2.84
C GLY A 113 6.71 -17.29 -3.96
N VAL A 114 6.28 -17.27 -5.22
CA VAL A 114 7.12 -16.91 -6.36
C VAL A 114 6.98 -15.42 -6.68
N GLN A 115 8.13 -14.78 -6.90
CA GLN A 115 8.20 -13.36 -7.23
C GLN A 115 7.84 -13.11 -8.70
N GLY A 116 7.07 -12.05 -8.93
CA GLY A 116 6.75 -11.53 -10.25
C GLY A 116 6.29 -10.08 -10.18
N GLU A 117 5.84 -9.54 -11.29
CA GLU A 117 5.28 -8.19 -11.36
C GLU A 117 3.87 -8.15 -10.75
N MET A 118 3.63 -7.14 -9.94
CA MET A 118 2.29 -6.85 -9.40
C MET A 118 1.43 -6.20 -10.47
N CYS A 119 0.37 -6.89 -10.90
CA CYS A 119 -0.56 -6.40 -11.91
C CYS A 119 -1.97 -6.27 -11.33
N CYS A 120 -2.73 -5.27 -11.78
CA CYS A 120 -4.04 -4.95 -11.22
C CYS A 120 -5.07 -4.72 -12.32
N ARG A 121 -6.27 -5.29 -12.12
CA ARG A 121 -7.45 -5.03 -12.95
C ARG A 121 -8.65 -4.73 -12.07
N GLY A 122 -9.41 -3.68 -12.41
CA GLY A 122 -10.62 -3.33 -11.68
C GLY A 122 -11.07 -1.90 -11.94
N PHE A 123 -12.11 -1.49 -11.22
CA PHE A 123 -12.70 -0.15 -11.34
C PHE A 123 -11.74 0.97 -10.89
N ASN A 124 -10.71 0.63 -10.11
CA ASN A 124 -9.69 1.52 -9.58
C ASN A 124 -8.61 1.86 -10.63
N VAL A 125 -8.46 1.07 -11.70
CA VAL A 125 -7.48 1.34 -12.75
C VAL A 125 -7.86 2.59 -13.52
N MET A 126 -6.87 3.47 -13.75
CA MET A 126 -7.04 4.71 -14.50
C MET A 126 -7.55 4.46 -15.93
N LYS A 127 -8.19 5.44 -16.52
CA LYS A 127 -8.57 5.39 -17.94
C LYS A 127 -7.38 5.51 -18.89
N GLY A 128 -6.28 6.07 -18.43
CA GLY A 128 -5.05 6.27 -19.18
C GLY A 128 -4.37 7.60 -18.89
N TYR A 129 -3.18 7.77 -19.42
CA TYR A 129 -2.42 9.02 -19.34
C TYR A 129 -3.00 10.08 -20.29
N TYR A 130 -3.16 11.28 -19.76
CA TYR A 130 -3.76 12.38 -20.53
C TYR A 130 -2.98 12.68 -21.81
N LYS A 131 -3.68 12.61 -22.95
CA LYS A 131 -3.11 12.83 -24.31
C LYS A 131 -1.89 11.95 -24.63
N ASN A 132 -1.73 10.81 -23.96
CA ASN A 132 -0.62 9.89 -24.21
C ASN A 132 -1.12 8.43 -24.30
N PRO A 133 -1.80 8.07 -25.40
CA PRO A 133 -2.32 6.71 -25.59
C PRO A 133 -1.21 5.66 -25.71
N GLN A 134 -0.04 6.05 -26.22
CA GLN A 134 1.09 5.13 -26.32
C GLN A 134 1.57 4.70 -24.93
N ALA A 135 1.88 5.64 -24.05
CA ALA A 135 2.29 5.30 -22.67
C ALA A 135 1.18 4.53 -21.91
N THR A 136 -0.09 4.80 -22.22
CA THR A 136 -1.21 4.04 -21.65
C THR A 136 -1.17 2.59 -22.09
N ALA A 137 -0.95 2.32 -23.38
CA ALA A 137 -0.87 0.96 -23.93
C ALA A 137 0.38 0.19 -23.46
N GLU A 138 1.42 0.91 -23.03
CA GLU A 138 2.62 0.29 -22.44
C GLU A 138 2.39 -0.24 -21.02
N VAL A 139 1.43 0.32 -20.28
CA VAL A 139 1.17 -0.05 -18.87
C VAL A 139 -0.15 -0.76 -18.65
N ILE A 140 -1.11 -0.66 -19.57
CA ILE A 140 -2.39 -1.39 -19.49
C ILE A 140 -2.45 -2.37 -20.66
N ASP A 141 -2.45 -3.65 -20.33
CA ASP A 141 -2.47 -4.72 -21.34
C ASP A 141 -3.86 -4.88 -21.99
N LYS A 142 -3.93 -5.76 -23.02
CA LYS A 142 -5.16 -6.08 -23.76
C LYS A 142 -6.27 -6.72 -22.90
N ASN A 143 -5.93 -7.28 -21.74
CA ASN A 143 -6.84 -7.91 -20.80
C ASN A 143 -7.33 -6.91 -19.73
N GLY A 144 -6.84 -5.67 -19.77
CA GLY A 144 -7.17 -4.60 -18.84
C GLY A 144 -6.37 -4.65 -17.53
N PHE A 145 -5.28 -5.43 -17.47
CA PHE A 145 -4.36 -5.37 -16.33
C PHE A 145 -3.38 -4.22 -16.48
N LEU A 146 -3.29 -3.42 -15.43
CA LEU A 146 -2.24 -2.42 -15.28
C LEU A 146 -1.02 -3.09 -14.69
N HIS A 147 0.11 -2.95 -15.37
CA HIS A 147 1.44 -3.39 -14.97
C HIS A 147 2.10 -2.31 -14.11
N SER A 148 2.35 -2.63 -12.84
CA SER A 148 2.84 -1.62 -11.88
C SER A 148 4.32 -1.29 -12.00
N GLY A 149 5.10 -2.18 -12.59
CA GLY A 149 6.56 -2.13 -12.57
C GLY A 149 7.17 -2.49 -11.21
N ASP A 150 6.37 -2.83 -10.22
CA ASP A 150 6.82 -3.27 -8.90
C ASP A 150 6.79 -4.80 -8.80
N LEU A 151 7.81 -5.36 -8.17
CA LEU A 151 7.91 -6.80 -7.90
C LEU A 151 7.29 -7.13 -6.55
N GLY A 152 6.60 -8.25 -6.50
CA GLY A 152 6.00 -8.75 -5.28
C GLY A 152 5.82 -10.26 -5.30
N ILE A 153 5.37 -10.77 -4.16
CA ILE A 153 4.97 -12.17 -3.98
C ILE A 153 3.58 -12.19 -3.34
N LYS A 154 2.81 -13.23 -3.64
CA LYS A 154 1.56 -13.57 -2.96
C LYS A 154 1.81 -14.79 -2.10
N ASP A 155 1.43 -14.78 -0.81
CA ASP A 155 1.51 -15.96 0.04
C ASP A 155 0.27 -16.87 -0.12
N ASP A 156 0.32 -18.07 0.51
CA ASP A 156 -0.78 -19.03 0.48
C ASP A 156 -2.07 -18.53 1.14
N ASP A 157 -1.96 -17.56 2.05
CA ASP A 157 -3.09 -16.91 2.73
C ASP A 157 -3.68 -15.76 1.89
N GLY A 158 -3.08 -15.45 0.73
CA GLY A 158 -3.53 -14.39 -0.19
C GLY A 158 -3.00 -12.99 0.14
N TYR A 159 -2.01 -12.86 1.03
CA TYR A 159 -1.37 -11.57 1.31
C TYR A 159 -0.23 -11.31 0.35
N TYR A 160 -0.06 -10.05 -0.01
CA TYR A 160 1.02 -9.60 -0.88
C TYR A 160 2.14 -8.94 -0.08
N ARG A 161 3.35 -9.06 -0.62
CA ARG A 161 4.54 -8.39 -0.13
C ARG A 161 5.31 -7.81 -1.31
N ILE A 162 5.61 -6.52 -1.26
CA ILE A 162 6.46 -5.87 -2.27
C ILE A 162 7.91 -6.22 -1.98
N THR A 163 8.65 -6.60 -3.02
CA THR A 163 10.04 -7.07 -2.93
C THR A 163 11.04 -6.18 -3.67
N GLY A 164 10.56 -5.30 -4.56
CA GLY A 164 11.43 -4.37 -5.30
C GLY A 164 10.72 -3.71 -6.48
N ARG A 165 11.53 -3.17 -7.39
CA ARG A 165 11.09 -2.63 -8.67
C ARG A 165 11.81 -3.30 -9.81
N ILE A 166 11.11 -3.52 -10.94
CA ILE A 166 11.71 -4.14 -12.15
C ILE A 166 12.88 -3.28 -12.65
N LYS A 167 12.71 -1.96 -12.68
CA LYS A 167 13.74 -1.02 -13.17
C LYS A 167 14.94 -0.87 -12.25
N ASP A 168 14.82 -1.26 -10.98
CA ASP A 168 15.87 -1.16 -9.98
C ASP A 168 16.69 -2.46 -9.84
N MET A 169 16.28 -3.52 -10.56
CA MET A 169 17.09 -4.73 -10.65
C MET A 169 18.35 -4.46 -11.45
N ILE A 170 19.48 -4.40 -10.77
CA ILE A 170 20.80 -4.42 -11.40
C ILE A 170 21.05 -5.85 -11.89
N ILE A 171 21.10 -6.03 -13.19
CA ILE A 171 21.47 -7.29 -13.86
C ILE A 171 22.98 -7.43 -13.84
#